data_cc76cccc4706eaaf141f792d1d72fd85
#
_entry.id   cc76cccc4706eaaf141f792d1d72fd85
#
_cell.length_a   1.000
_cell.length_b   1.000
_cell.length_c   1.000
_cell.angle_alpha   90.00
_cell.angle_beta   90.00
_cell.angle_gamma   90.00
#
_symmetry.space_group_name_H-M   'P 1'
#
loop_
_entity.id
_entity.type
_entity.pdbx_description
1 polymer ?
#
loop_
_entity_poly.entity_id
_entity_poly.type
_entity_poly.pdbx_seq_one_letter_code
_entity_poly.pdbx_strand_id
1 'polypeptide(L)'
;EFRRVLFRSYAMKDNPDFSMLVGPEEIMAESVLLGAHGGVNGGANMFPELYVSLYNAAKNADMEEVRRLQEKVMQISATIYTVGQHGSSYLKGLKCALSLLGICSDYVAAPFHKFEQRERGKIWKALQNLGVDVVLR
;
A
#
# COMPACT_ATOMS: atom_id res chain seq x y z
N GLU A 1 4.88 -6.94 12.69
CA GLU A 1 5.58 -5.77 12.15
C GLU A 1 5.32 -4.51 12.99
N PHE A 2 4.07 -4.19 13.30
CA PHE A 2 3.70 -3.02 14.11
C PHE A 2 4.47 -2.94 15.45
N ARG A 3 4.57 -4.04 16.16
CA ARG A 3 5.34 -4.11 17.42
C ARG A 3 6.81 -3.74 17.23
N ARG A 4 7.43 -4.17 16.13
CA ARG A 4 8.83 -3.81 15.81
C ARG A 4 8.98 -2.33 15.52
N VAL A 5 8.03 -1.74 14.81
CA VAL A 5 8.01 -0.29 14.54
C VAL A 5 7.96 0.49 15.84
N LEU A 6 7.06 0.14 16.76
CA LEU A 6 6.94 0.80 18.05
C LEU A 6 8.23 0.76 18.87
N PHE A 7 8.85 -0.42 19.01
CA PHE A 7 10.09 -0.54 19.78
C PHE A 7 11.24 0.25 19.17
N ARG A 8 11.38 0.25 17.84
CA ARG A 8 12.42 1.02 17.15
C ARG A 8 12.17 2.52 17.26
N SER A 9 10.94 2.97 17.08
CA SER A 9 10.56 4.38 17.25
C SER A 9 10.89 4.85 18.66
N TYR A 10 10.54 4.06 19.68
CA TYR A 10 10.86 4.38 21.07
C TYR A 10 12.37 4.43 21.33
N ALA A 11 13.13 3.43 20.86
CA ALA A 11 14.57 3.36 21.06
C ALA A 11 15.34 4.48 20.36
N MET A 12 14.82 5.00 19.26
CA MET A 12 15.48 6.00 18.41
C MET A 12 14.86 7.40 18.50
N LYS A 13 13.88 7.62 19.40
CA LYS A 13 13.11 8.86 19.50
C LYS A 13 13.93 10.12 19.73
N ASP A 14 15.07 9.98 20.41
CA ASP A 14 15.96 11.09 20.77
C ASP A 14 17.15 11.23 19.79
N ASN A 15 17.19 10.46 18.72
CA ASN A 15 18.22 10.53 17.68
C ASN A 15 17.70 11.30 16.46
N PRO A 16 18.12 12.58 16.28
CA PRO A 16 17.64 13.41 15.17
C PRO A 16 18.14 12.94 13.78
N ASP A 17 19.19 12.14 13.75
CA ASP A 17 19.75 11.62 12.49
C ASP A 17 19.08 10.32 12.03
N PHE A 18 18.08 9.83 12.78
CA PHE A 18 17.40 8.58 12.47
C PHE A 18 15.95 8.82 12.05
N SER A 19 15.59 8.31 10.86
CA SER A 19 14.21 8.32 10.37
C SER A 19 13.63 6.91 10.34
N MET A 20 12.45 6.74 10.94
CA MET A 20 11.67 5.49 10.90
C MET A 20 10.64 5.56 9.79
N LEU A 21 10.79 4.69 8.79
CA LEU A 21 9.81 4.51 7.71
C LEU A 21 9.18 3.13 7.78
N VAL A 22 7.90 3.03 7.43
CA VAL A 22 7.09 1.81 7.53
C VAL A 22 6.82 1.24 6.16
N GLY A 23 7.07 -0.05 5.96
CA GLY A 23 6.78 -0.75 4.71
C GLY A 23 5.29 -1.11 4.58
N PRO A 24 4.72 -1.89 5.54
CA PRO A 24 3.31 -2.26 5.49
C PRO A 24 2.39 -1.04 5.58
N GLU A 25 1.58 -0.86 4.55
CA GLU A 25 0.71 0.30 4.41
C GLU A 25 -0.51 0.26 5.33
N GLU A 26 -0.89 -0.93 5.74
CA GLU A 26 -1.99 -1.17 6.67
C GLU A 26 -1.78 -0.54 8.06
N ILE A 27 -0.52 -0.33 8.43
CA ILE A 27 -0.13 0.24 9.72
C ILE A 27 0.55 1.62 9.61
N MET A 28 0.54 2.24 8.42
CA MET A 28 1.27 3.48 8.19
C MET A 28 0.73 4.62 9.06
N ALA A 29 -0.59 4.86 9.06
CA ALA A 29 -1.19 5.95 9.81
C ALA A 29 -0.96 5.81 11.32
N GLU A 30 -1.17 4.62 11.87
CA GLU A 30 -0.93 4.33 13.29
C GLU A 30 0.53 4.55 13.66
N SER A 31 1.46 4.13 12.80
CA SER A 31 2.88 4.30 13.03
C SER A 31 3.27 5.79 13.05
N VAL A 32 2.72 6.60 12.13
CA VAL A 32 2.95 8.05 12.08
C VAL A 32 2.39 8.74 13.33
N LEU A 33 1.18 8.39 13.75
CA LEU A 33 0.57 8.87 14.99
C LEU A 33 1.43 8.57 16.22
N LEU A 34 2.19 7.49 16.20
CA LEU A 34 3.08 7.04 17.27
C LEU A 34 4.56 7.44 17.05
N GLY A 35 4.82 8.38 16.15
CA GLY A 35 6.13 9.00 15.97
C GLY A 35 7.00 8.46 14.84
N ALA A 36 6.48 7.60 13.96
CA ALA A 36 7.18 7.25 12.74
C ALA A 36 7.22 8.43 11.76
N HIS A 37 8.26 8.50 10.93
CA HIS A 37 8.52 9.63 10.03
C HIS A 37 7.81 9.51 8.67
N GLY A 38 7.25 8.34 8.35
CA GLY A 38 6.51 8.12 7.11
C GLY A 38 6.42 6.65 6.70
N GLY A 39 6.10 6.43 5.42
CA GLY A 39 5.98 5.11 4.83
C GLY A 39 6.70 4.97 3.50
N VAL A 40 7.10 3.74 3.17
CA VAL A 40 7.57 3.32 1.85
C VAL A 40 6.62 2.21 1.40
N ASN A 41 5.44 2.64 0.98
CA ASN A 41 4.30 1.76 0.76
C ASN A 41 4.16 1.42 -0.74
N GLY A 42 3.91 0.16 -1.05
CA GLY A 42 3.76 -0.30 -2.43
C GLY A 42 2.56 0.32 -3.14
N GLY A 43 1.44 0.46 -2.45
CA GLY A 43 0.23 1.07 -2.98
C GLY A 43 0.38 2.52 -3.42
N ALA A 44 1.36 3.23 -2.86
CA ALA A 44 1.70 4.59 -3.30
C ALA A 44 2.15 4.67 -4.77
N ASN A 45 2.61 3.57 -5.36
CA ASN A 45 2.88 3.51 -6.80
C ASN A 45 1.61 3.53 -7.66
N MET A 46 0.47 3.09 -7.11
CA MET A 46 -0.83 3.13 -7.78
C MET A 46 -1.58 4.43 -7.46
N PHE A 47 -1.59 4.81 -6.20
CA PHE A 47 -2.42 5.90 -5.67
C PHE A 47 -1.61 6.84 -4.76
N PRO A 48 -0.61 7.57 -5.28
CA PRO A 48 0.29 8.38 -4.46
C PRO A 48 -0.47 9.41 -3.60
N GLU A 49 -1.50 10.04 -4.14
CA GLU A 49 -2.30 11.05 -3.44
C GLU A 49 -3.01 10.48 -2.20
N LEU A 50 -3.49 9.23 -2.27
CA LEU A 50 -4.12 8.57 -1.13
C LEU A 50 -3.14 8.43 0.04
N TYR A 51 -1.92 7.97 -0.24
CA TYR A 51 -0.92 7.73 0.81
C TYR A 51 -0.32 9.02 1.36
N VAL A 52 -0.13 10.03 0.53
CA VAL A 52 0.28 11.38 0.98
C VAL A 52 -0.79 12.01 1.85
N SER A 53 -2.07 11.92 1.45
CA SER A 53 -3.19 12.43 2.24
C SER A 53 -3.32 11.70 3.58
N LEU A 54 -3.18 10.37 3.59
CA LEU A 54 -3.20 9.57 4.82
C LEU A 54 -2.05 9.94 5.77
N TYR A 55 -0.85 10.14 5.24
CA TYR A 55 0.29 10.61 6.00
C TYR A 55 0.00 11.99 6.64
N ASN A 56 -0.50 12.94 5.85
CA ASN A 56 -0.80 14.29 6.34
C ASN A 56 -1.91 14.28 7.40
N ALA A 57 -2.96 13.49 7.21
CA ALA A 57 -4.02 13.32 8.19
C ALA A 57 -3.48 12.76 9.51
N ALA A 58 -2.66 11.69 9.43
CA ALA A 58 -2.03 11.10 10.62
C ALA A 58 -1.09 12.09 11.32
N LYS A 59 -0.26 12.82 10.57
CA LYS A 59 0.66 13.83 11.13
C LYS A 59 -0.06 14.95 11.86
N ASN A 60 -1.25 15.34 11.37
CA ASN A 60 -2.08 16.37 11.97
C ASN A 60 -3.06 15.83 13.03
N ALA A 61 -3.02 14.53 13.33
CA ALA A 61 -3.95 13.84 14.22
C ALA A 61 -5.44 14.01 13.83
N ASP A 62 -5.73 14.20 12.54
CA ASP A 62 -7.09 14.24 12.01
C ASP A 62 -7.64 12.81 11.92
N MET A 63 -8.23 12.36 13.03
CA MET A 63 -8.68 10.98 13.19
C MET A 63 -9.89 10.63 12.30
N GLU A 64 -10.70 11.59 11.91
CA GLU A 64 -11.82 11.36 11.01
C GLU A 64 -11.30 11.05 9.60
N GLU A 65 -10.40 11.88 9.12
CA GLU A 65 -9.78 11.70 7.79
C GLU A 65 -8.86 10.46 7.77
N VAL A 66 -8.13 10.18 8.85
CA VAL A 66 -7.35 8.94 9.00
C VAL A 66 -8.24 7.71 8.81
N ARG A 67 -9.38 7.63 9.49
CA ARG A 67 -10.30 6.48 9.36
C ARG A 67 -10.80 6.33 7.94
N ARG A 68 -11.22 7.42 7.32
CA ARG A 68 -11.75 7.44 5.95
C ARG A 68 -10.72 6.98 4.91
N LEU A 69 -9.48 7.45 5.03
CA LEU A 69 -8.40 7.10 4.10
C LEU A 69 -7.83 5.71 4.36
N GLN A 70 -7.69 5.33 5.64
CA GLN A 70 -7.21 4.00 6.04
C GLN A 70 -8.16 2.90 5.55
N GLU A 71 -9.48 3.14 5.53
CA GLU A 71 -10.45 2.19 4.98
C GLU A 71 -10.16 1.89 3.50
N LYS A 72 -9.82 2.92 2.71
CA LYS A 72 -9.42 2.73 1.30
C LYS A 72 -8.14 1.91 1.16
N VAL A 73 -7.14 2.18 2.00
CA VAL A 73 -5.90 1.38 2.03
C VAL A 73 -6.19 -0.08 2.37
N MET A 74 -7.04 -0.33 3.38
CA MET A 74 -7.45 -1.69 3.74
C MET A 74 -8.22 -2.38 2.61
N GLN A 75 -9.06 -1.65 1.88
CA GLN A 75 -9.76 -2.19 0.72
C GLN A 75 -8.79 -2.59 -0.40
N ILE A 76 -7.77 -1.77 -0.69
CA ILE A 76 -6.71 -2.08 -1.65
C ILE A 76 -5.98 -3.37 -1.22
N SER A 77 -5.53 -3.42 0.02
CA SER A 77 -4.81 -4.56 0.57
C SER A 77 -5.64 -5.85 0.50
N ALA A 78 -6.89 -5.79 0.94
CA ALA A 78 -7.77 -6.95 0.98
C ALA A 78 -8.21 -7.46 -0.40
N THR A 79 -8.22 -6.62 -1.43
CA THR A 79 -8.74 -7.00 -2.75
C THR A 79 -7.69 -7.19 -3.83
N ILE A 80 -6.57 -6.42 -3.77
CA ILE A 80 -5.51 -6.47 -4.78
C ILE A 80 -4.38 -7.42 -4.33
N TYR A 81 -3.94 -7.32 -3.08
CA TYR A 81 -2.76 -8.06 -2.61
C TYR A 81 -3.06 -9.51 -2.21
N THR A 82 -4.32 -9.85 -2.05
CA THR A 82 -4.77 -11.20 -1.70
C THR A 82 -5.16 -12.07 -2.89
N VAL A 83 -5.14 -11.52 -4.10
CA VAL A 83 -5.36 -12.31 -5.32
C VAL A 83 -4.18 -13.23 -5.57
N GLY A 84 -4.42 -14.54 -5.50
CA GLY A 84 -3.37 -15.56 -5.62
C GLY A 84 -3.33 -16.47 -4.41
N GLN A 85 -2.35 -17.37 -4.38
CA GLN A 85 -2.28 -18.44 -3.37
C GLN A 85 -1.02 -18.39 -2.50
N HIS A 86 -0.08 -17.48 -2.78
CA HIS A 86 1.24 -17.46 -2.16
C HIS A 86 1.63 -16.05 -1.70
N GLY A 87 2.67 -15.93 -0.88
CA GLY A 87 3.20 -14.64 -0.42
C GLY A 87 3.63 -13.68 -1.54
N SER A 88 3.89 -14.20 -2.75
CA SER A 88 4.12 -13.38 -3.94
C SER A 88 2.88 -12.66 -4.48
N SER A 89 1.69 -12.95 -3.96
CA SER A 89 0.42 -12.34 -4.38
C SER A 89 0.43 -10.83 -4.27
N TYR A 90 1.02 -10.28 -3.22
CA TYR A 90 1.23 -8.84 -3.05
C TYR A 90 1.94 -8.22 -4.26
N LEU A 91 3.15 -8.69 -4.58
CA LEU A 91 3.95 -8.14 -5.68
C LEU A 91 3.25 -8.33 -7.04
N LYS A 92 2.69 -9.51 -7.28
CA LYS A 92 2.00 -9.83 -8.52
C LYS A 92 0.72 -9.00 -8.68
N GLY A 93 -0.04 -8.81 -7.60
CA GLY A 93 -1.23 -7.98 -7.56
C GLY A 93 -0.93 -6.52 -7.86
N LEU A 94 0.08 -5.97 -7.20
CA LEU A 94 0.56 -4.61 -7.42
C LEU A 94 1.00 -4.39 -8.87
N LYS A 95 1.85 -5.26 -9.42
CA LYS A 95 2.33 -5.15 -10.81
C LYS A 95 1.19 -5.30 -11.82
N CYS A 96 0.26 -6.20 -11.57
CA CYS A 96 -0.92 -6.37 -12.41
C CYS A 96 -1.81 -5.11 -12.38
N ALA A 97 -2.06 -4.54 -11.21
CA ALA A 97 -2.83 -3.30 -11.07
C ALA A 97 -2.16 -2.12 -11.79
N LEU A 98 -0.85 -1.92 -11.61
CA LEU A 98 -0.08 -0.89 -12.32
C LEU A 98 -0.17 -1.03 -13.85
N SER A 99 -0.17 -2.27 -14.35
CA SER A 99 -0.34 -2.54 -15.78
C SER A 99 -1.76 -2.19 -16.27
N LEU A 100 -2.78 -2.49 -15.48
CA LEU A 100 -4.17 -2.14 -15.79
C LEU A 100 -4.42 -0.63 -15.73
N LEU A 101 -3.69 0.08 -14.89
CA LEU A 101 -3.69 1.56 -14.81
C LEU A 101 -2.86 2.21 -15.92
N GLY A 102 -2.15 1.43 -16.74
CA GLY A 102 -1.32 1.95 -17.82
C GLY A 102 0.01 2.59 -17.37
N ILE A 103 0.40 2.39 -16.11
CA ILE A 103 1.62 2.99 -15.54
C ILE A 103 2.87 2.25 -15.99
N CYS A 104 2.88 0.90 -15.92
CA CYS A 104 4.01 0.08 -16.36
C CYS A 104 3.55 -1.33 -16.75
N SER A 105 4.45 -2.17 -17.27
CA SER A 105 4.15 -3.58 -17.54
C SER A 105 3.99 -4.40 -16.27
N ASP A 106 3.28 -5.53 -16.36
CA ASP A 106 3.12 -6.51 -15.27
C ASP A 106 4.28 -7.50 -15.16
N TYR A 107 5.41 -7.18 -15.79
CA TYR A 107 6.62 -8.01 -15.72
C TYR A 107 7.11 -8.12 -14.27
N VAL A 108 7.45 -9.34 -13.90
CA VAL A 108 8.10 -9.69 -12.63
C VAL A 108 9.33 -10.56 -12.92
N ALA A 109 10.40 -10.36 -12.14
CA ALA A 109 11.63 -11.13 -12.30
C ALA A 109 11.43 -12.60 -11.85
N ALA A 110 12.18 -13.51 -12.48
CA ALA A 110 12.23 -14.90 -12.03
C ALA A 110 12.66 -14.97 -10.55
N PRO A 111 12.16 -15.92 -9.77
CA PRO A 111 11.32 -17.06 -10.15
C PRO A 111 9.80 -16.76 -10.21
N PHE A 112 9.40 -15.53 -10.10
CA PHE A 112 7.99 -15.17 -10.12
C PHE A 112 7.47 -15.11 -11.57
N HIS A 113 6.15 -15.32 -11.71
CA HIS A 113 5.42 -15.18 -12.97
C HIS A 113 4.28 -14.20 -12.78
N LYS A 114 3.95 -13.43 -13.83
CA LYS A 114 2.79 -12.53 -13.82
C LYS A 114 1.49 -13.31 -13.59
N PHE A 115 0.43 -12.61 -13.22
CA PHE A 115 -0.90 -13.20 -13.12
C PHE A 115 -1.45 -13.59 -14.49
N GLU A 116 -2.16 -14.72 -14.51
CA GLU A 116 -2.92 -15.16 -15.68
C GLU A 116 -4.25 -14.40 -15.82
N GLN A 117 -4.98 -14.65 -16.89
CA GLN A 117 -6.21 -13.93 -17.23
C GLN A 117 -7.26 -13.95 -16.10
N ARG A 118 -7.35 -15.06 -15.37
CA ARG A 118 -8.31 -15.22 -14.26
C ARG A 118 -8.02 -14.27 -13.10
N GLU A 119 -6.78 -14.21 -12.65
CA GLU A 119 -6.33 -13.33 -11.57
C GLU A 119 -6.36 -11.88 -12.02
N ARG A 120 -5.91 -11.60 -13.25
CA ARG A 120 -5.99 -10.27 -13.87
C ARG A 120 -7.42 -9.74 -13.89
N GLY A 121 -8.41 -10.57 -14.21
CA GLY A 121 -9.83 -10.22 -14.18
C GLY A 121 -10.34 -9.85 -12.78
N LYS A 122 -9.80 -10.49 -11.73
CA LYS A 122 -10.14 -10.14 -10.33
C LYS A 122 -9.56 -8.77 -9.95
N ILE A 123 -8.31 -8.50 -10.32
CA ILE A 123 -7.66 -7.20 -10.08
C ILE A 123 -8.42 -6.09 -10.82
N TRP A 124 -8.80 -6.32 -12.07
CA TRP A 124 -9.59 -5.37 -12.85
C TRP A 124 -10.89 -5.00 -12.15
N LYS A 125 -11.66 -5.98 -11.67
CA LYS A 125 -12.88 -5.76 -10.90
C LYS A 125 -12.62 -5.00 -9.59
N ALA A 126 -11.54 -5.32 -8.91
CA ALA A 126 -11.15 -4.62 -7.68
C ALA A 126 -10.89 -3.13 -7.94
N LEU A 127 -10.15 -2.79 -9.00
CA LEU A 127 -9.89 -1.40 -9.41
C LEU A 127 -11.18 -0.67 -9.77
N GLN A 128 -12.10 -1.29 -10.51
CA GLN A 128 -13.40 -0.69 -10.80
C GLN A 128 -14.22 -0.40 -9.53
N ASN A 129 -14.22 -1.32 -8.56
CA ASN A 129 -14.92 -1.14 -7.28
C ASN A 129 -14.28 0.00 -6.44
N LEU A 130 -13.01 0.31 -6.67
CA LEU A 130 -12.32 1.46 -6.07
C LEU A 130 -12.64 2.78 -6.81
N GLY A 131 -13.46 2.75 -7.87
CA GLY A 131 -13.83 3.93 -8.67
C GLY A 131 -12.72 4.41 -9.59
N VAL A 132 -11.83 3.52 -10.03
CA VAL A 132 -10.67 3.86 -10.86
C VAL A 132 -10.92 3.44 -12.30
N ASP A 133 -10.67 4.35 -13.25
CA ASP A 133 -10.70 4.04 -14.67
C ASP A 133 -9.53 3.15 -15.06
N VAL A 134 -9.85 2.04 -15.71
CA VAL A 134 -8.89 1.02 -16.12
C VAL A 134 -8.68 1.09 -17.63
N VAL A 135 -7.44 1.16 -18.06
CA VAL A 135 -7.09 1.14 -19.48
C VAL A 135 -7.19 -0.30 -20.01
N LEU A 136 -8.19 -0.56 -20.84
CA LEU A 136 -8.25 -1.82 -21.61
C LEU A 136 -7.19 -1.77 -22.73
N ARG A 137 -6.09 -2.47 -22.52
CA ARG A 137 -5.11 -2.80 -23.56
C ARG A 137 -5.02 -4.30 -23.75
#